data_60f1056626a40c64c87b98a0eea790ab
#
_entry.id   60f1056626a40c64c87b98a0eea790ab
#
_cell.length_a   1.000
_cell.length_b   1.000
_cell.length_c   1.000
_cell.angle_alpha   90.00
_cell.angle_beta   90.00
_cell.angle_gamma   90.00
#
_symmetry.space_group_name_H-M   'P 1'
#
loop_
_entity.id
_entity.type
_entity.pdbx_description
1 polymer ?
#
loop_
_entity_poly.entity_id
_entity_poly.type
_entity_poly.pdbx_seq_one_letter_code
_entity_poly.pdbx_strand_id
1 'polypeptide(L)'
;MPEQRIKKYVEVIADFLPDGTLTPQTVVWDTGQRFDITNISEIRPRKYSKTGGVGVRYTCQIGRCSTYLYYEVGKWFVEAKENAVDENPA
;
A
#
# COMPACT_ATOMS: atom_id res chain seq x y z
N MET A 1 23.51 -1.03 10.55
CA MET A 1 22.27 -0.57 11.12
C MET A 1 21.11 -1.06 10.34
N PRO A 2 20.16 -1.62 10.99
CA PRO A 2 18.96 -2.02 10.27
C PRO A 2 18.22 -0.79 9.79
N GLU A 3 17.64 -0.92 8.63
CA GLU A 3 16.81 0.13 8.12
C GLU A 3 15.50 0.13 8.84
N GLN A 4 15.01 1.29 9.13
CA GLN A 4 13.69 1.42 9.69
C GLN A 4 12.69 1.68 8.61
N ARG A 5 11.55 1.07 8.75
CA ARG A 5 10.46 1.27 7.83
C ARG A 5 9.37 2.02 8.52
N ILE A 6 8.87 3.02 7.85
CA ILE A 6 7.79 3.84 8.38
C ILE A 6 6.60 3.70 7.47
N LYS A 7 5.43 3.91 8.04
CA LYS A 7 4.20 3.93 7.26
C LYS A 7 4.11 5.26 6.53
N LYS A 8 3.96 5.20 5.23
CA LYS A 8 3.69 6.38 4.45
C LYS A 8 2.27 6.26 3.92
N TYR A 9 1.39 7.09 4.43
CA TYR A 9 0.00 7.04 4.02
C TYR A 9 -0.16 7.64 2.64
N VAL A 10 -0.95 6.98 1.82
CA VAL A 10 -1.15 7.37 0.44
C VAL A 10 -2.62 7.34 0.12
N GLU A 11 -3.00 8.10 -0.88
CA GLU A 11 -4.34 8.05 -1.42
C GLU A 11 -4.42 6.89 -2.40
N VAL A 12 -5.53 6.17 -2.39
CA VAL A 12 -5.72 5.05 -3.30
C VAL A 12 -7.11 5.14 -3.88
N ILE A 13 -7.19 4.97 -5.18
CA ILE A 13 -8.47 4.79 -5.85
C ILE A 13 -8.76 3.31 -5.87
N ALA A 14 -9.87 2.92 -5.30
CA ALA A 14 -10.19 1.51 -5.13
C ALA A 14 -11.65 1.26 -5.41
N ASP A 15 -11.97 0.01 -5.73
CA ASP A 15 -13.32 -0.43 -5.98
C ASP A 15 -13.77 -1.39 -4.90
N PHE A 16 -15.03 -1.27 -4.50
CA PHE A 16 -15.70 -2.32 -3.77
C PHE A 16 -16.45 -3.17 -4.77
N LEU A 17 -16.15 -4.44 -4.82
CA LEU A 17 -16.85 -5.36 -5.69
C LEU A 17 -18.14 -5.83 -5.02
N PRO A 18 -19.07 -6.38 -5.80
CA PRO A 18 -20.36 -6.83 -5.23
C PRO A 18 -20.20 -7.86 -4.11
N ASP A 19 -19.12 -8.62 -4.12
CA ASP A 19 -18.90 -9.61 -3.07
C ASP A 19 -18.25 -9.02 -1.83
N GLY A 20 -18.04 -7.70 -1.81
CA GLY A 20 -17.44 -7.04 -0.66
C GLY A 20 -15.92 -6.92 -0.73
N THR A 21 -15.30 -7.41 -1.79
CA THR A 21 -13.86 -7.33 -1.94
C THR A 21 -13.46 -5.89 -2.26
N LEU A 22 -12.47 -5.40 -1.55
CA LEU A 22 -11.92 -4.07 -1.81
C LEU A 22 -10.65 -4.24 -2.64
N THR A 23 -10.65 -3.66 -3.83
CA THR A 23 -9.57 -3.85 -4.80
C THR A 23 -8.93 -2.51 -5.14
N PRO A 24 -7.65 -2.32 -4.81
CA PRO A 24 -6.98 -1.07 -5.16
C PRO A 24 -6.67 -1.02 -6.66
N GLN A 25 -6.83 0.15 -7.25
CA GLN A 25 -6.62 0.34 -8.68
C GLN A 25 -5.45 1.24 -8.97
N THR A 26 -5.30 2.32 -8.20
CA THR A 26 -4.30 3.33 -8.48
C THR A 26 -3.83 3.92 -7.17
N VAL A 27 -2.52 4.07 -7.02
CA VAL A 27 -1.93 4.76 -5.88
C VAL A 27 -1.63 6.19 -6.32
N VAL A 28 -2.07 7.16 -5.52
CA VAL A 28 -1.80 8.56 -5.80
C VAL A 28 -0.78 9.04 -4.77
N TRP A 29 0.38 9.42 -5.26
CA TRP A 29 1.46 9.86 -4.39
C TRP A 29 1.22 11.30 -3.94
N ASP A 30 1.96 11.71 -2.91
CA ASP A 30 1.77 13.05 -2.37
C ASP A 30 2.15 14.16 -3.36
N THR A 31 2.90 13.83 -4.39
CA THR A 31 3.19 14.78 -5.46
C THR A 31 2.07 14.89 -6.47
N GLY A 32 1.03 14.08 -6.33
CA GLY A 32 -0.03 14.01 -7.32
C GLY A 32 0.21 13.00 -8.41
N GLN A 33 1.37 12.39 -8.42
CA GLN A 33 1.67 11.38 -9.43
C GLN A 33 0.87 10.12 -9.17
N ARG A 34 0.36 9.51 -10.24
CA ARG A 34 -0.48 8.33 -10.14
C ARG A 34 0.27 7.12 -10.65
N PHE A 35 0.09 6.01 -9.94
CA PHE A 35 0.71 4.75 -10.30
C PHE A 35 -0.38 3.69 -10.39
N ASP A 36 -0.62 3.19 -11.58
CA ASP A 36 -1.65 2.19 -11.76
C ASP A 36 -1.15 0.84 -11.31
N ILE A 37 -2.02 0.11 -10.65
CA ILE A 37 -1.74 -1.25 -10.23
C ILE A 37 -2.17 -2.15 -11.37
N THR A 38 -1.20 -2.84 -11.96
CA THR A 38 -1.47 -3.67 -13.12
C THR A 38 -1.80 -5.10 -12.75
N ASN A 39 -1.41 -5.54 -11.57
CA ASN A 39 -1.70 -6.89 -11.13
C ASN A 39 -1.62 -6.97 -9.62
N ILE A 40 -2.50 -7.76 -9.04
CA ILE A 40 -2.46 -8.09 -7.61
C ILE A 40 -2.25 -9.58 -7.53
N SER A 41 -1.08 -9.98 -7.05
CA SER A 41 -0.72 -11.39 -7.02
C SER A 41 -1.12 -12.07 -5.73
N GLU A 42 -1.32 -11.29 -4.66
CA GLU A 42 -1.66 -11.89 -3.39
C GLU A 42 -2.40 -10.88 -2.53
N ILE A 43 -3.39 -11.36 -1.81
CA ILE A 43 -4.14 -10.57 -0.83
C ILE A 43 -4.10 -11.37 0.45
N ARG A 44 -3.54 -10.78 1.50
CA ARG A 44 -3.32 -11.51 2.73
C ARG A 44 -3.78 -10.70 3.94
N PRO A 45 -4.61 -11.28 4.80
CA PRO A 45 -5.01 -10.58 6.02
C PRO A 45 -3.82 -10.41 6.96
N ARG A 46 -3.85 -9.36 7.74
CA ARG A 46 -2.82 -9.07 8.73
C ARG A 46 -3.47 -8.65 10.02
N LYS A 47 -2.87 -9.06 11.13
CA LYS A 47 -3.25 -8.56 12.43
C LYS A 47 -2.27 -7.51 12.89
N TYR A 48 -2.78 -6.49 13.59
CA TYR A 48 -1.90 -5.52 14.22
C TYR A 48 -1.74 -5.90 15.66
N SER A 49 -0.52 -5.99 16.08
CA SER A 49 -0.26 -6.40 17.44
C SER A 49 -0.70 -5.36 18.44
N LYS A 50 -0.69 -4.09 18.08
CA LYS A 50 -0.96 -3.04 19.06
C LYS A 50 -2.43 -2.76 19.24
N THR A 51 -3.19 -2.82 18.19
CA THR A 51 -4.58 -2.44 18.26
C THR A 51 -5.52 -3.63 18.24
N GLY A 52 -4.99 -4.81 17.92
CA GLY A 52 -5.83 -5.98 17.78
C GLY A 52 -6.70 -5.94 16.55
N GLY A 53 -6.49 -4.97 15.69
CA GLY A 53 -7.28 -4.87 14.47
C GLY A 53 -6.80 -5.78 13.39
N VAL A 54 -7.54 -5.81 12.30
CA VAL A 54 -7.21 -6.62 11.14
C VAL A 54 -7.12 -5.72 9.94
N GLY A 55 -6.07 -5.90 9.18
CA GLY A 55 -5.91 -5.20 7.93
C GLY A 55 -5.63 -6.18 6.82
N VAL A 56 -5.23 -5.65 5.69
CA VAL A 56 -4.97 -6.46 4.50
C VAL A 56 -3.67 -5.98 3.88
N ARG A 57 -2.86 -6.92 3.42
CA ARG A 57 -1.68 -6.62 2.64
C ARG A 57 -1.91 -7.13 1.23
N TYR A 58 -1.75 -6.23 0.27
CA TYR A 58 -1.85 -6.56 -1.13
C TYR A 58 -0.45 -6.58 -1.72
N THR A 59 -0.13 -7.64 -2.45
CA THR A 59 1.10 -7.67 -3.22
C THR A 59 0.76 -7.21 -4.62
N CYS A 60 1.27 -6.05 -4.99
CA CYS A 60 0.86 -5.35 -6.19
C CYS A 60 2.02 -5.21 -7.16
N GLN A 61 1.68 -5.26 -8.43
CA GLN A 61 2.63 -4.94 -9.50
C GLN A 61 2.35 -3.54 -9.99
N ILE A 62 3.34 -2.68 -9.89
CA ILE A 62 3.25 -1.30 -10.36
C ILE A 62 4.44 -1.08 -11.29
N GLY A 63 4.16 -0.90 -12.58
CA GLY A 63 5.22 -0.83 -13.56
C GLY A 63 6.04 -2.10 -13.52
N ARG A 64 7.32 -1.97 -13.25
CA ARG A 64 8.22 -3.12 -13.18
C ARG A 64 8.49 -3.57 -11.78
N CYS A 65 7.85 -2.93 -10.81
CA CYS A 65 8.13 -3.20 -9.41
C CYS A 65 7.00 -3.96 -8.77
N SER A 66 7.36 -4.88 -7.89
CA SER A 66 6.39 -5.55 -7.04
C SER A 66 6.53 -4.95 -5.66
N THR A 67 5.43 -4.55 -5.07
CA THR A 67 5.46 -3.88 -3.79
C THR A 67 4.25 -4.28 -2.96
N TYR A 68 4.30 -3.96 -1.67
CA TYR A 68 3.20 -4.21 -0.78
C TYR A 68 2.41 -2.93 -0.55
N LEU A 69 1.11 -3.06 -0.57
CA LEU A 69 0.20 -1.98 -0.24
C LEU A 69 -0.68 -2.47 0.89
N TYR A 70 -0.82 -1.65 1.92
CA TYR A 70 -1.52 -2.06 3.14
C TYR A 70 -2.78 -1.23 3.32
N TYR A 71 -3.81 -1.89 3.80
CA TYR A 71 -5.06 -1.24 4.16
C TYR A 71 -5.37 -1.55 5.62
N GLU A 72 -5.45 -0.50 6.43
CA GLU A 72 -5.70 -0.64 7.86
C GLU A 72 -6.59 0.49 8.35
N VAL A 73 -7.66 0.14 9.02
CA VAL A 73 -8.51 1.12 9.69
C VAL A 73 -8.95 2.24 8.73
N GLY A 74 -9.32 1.84 7.54
CA GLY A 74 -9.81 2.80 6.55
C GLY A 74 -8.73 3.62 5.87
N LYS A 75 -7.47 3.27 6.05
CA LYS A 75 -6.36 4.02 5.47
C LYS A 75 -5.44 3.11 4.70
N TRP A 76 -4.85 3.66 3.65
CA TRP A 76 -3.88 2.94 2.84
C TRP A 76 -2.49 3.46 3.12
N PHE A 77 -1.52 2.56 3.16
CA PHE A 77 -0.14 3.02 3.31
C PHE A 77 0.82 2.04 2.65
N VAL A 78 2.01 2.54 2.39
CA VAL A 78 3.13 1.72 1.97
C VAL A 78 4.20 1.85 3.05
N GLU A 79 5.14 0.91 3.07
CA GLU A 79 6.27 1.01 3.96
C GLU A 79 7.43 1.61 3.21
N ALA A 80 8.01 2.64 3.78
CA ALA A 80 9.12 3.35 3.18
C ALA A 80 10.30 3.32 4.12
N LYS A 81 11.48 3.45 3.55
CA LYS A 81 12.68 3.57 4.37
C LYS A 81 12.72 4.95 5.00
N GLU A 82 13.12 4.98 6.23
CA GLU A 82 13.13 6.23 6.96
C GLU A 82 14.02 7.26 6.30
N ASN A 83 15.13 6.83 5.76
CA ASN A 83 16.10 7.74 5.19
C ASN A 83 15.89 8.05 3.73
N ALA A 84 14.81 7.60 3.16
CA ALA A 84 14.59 7.77 1.74
C ALA A 84 13.60 8.86 1.45
N VAL A 85 13.49 9.81 2.34
CA VAL A 85 12.39 10.77 2.24
C VAL A 85 12.45 11.61 1.00
N ASP A 86 13.63 11.98 0.60
CA ASP A 86 13.75 12.86 -0.53
C ASP A 86 14.03 12.15 -1.79
N GLU A 87 14.19 10.86 -1.68
CA GLU A 87 14.59 10.14 -2.83
C GLU A 87 13.49 10.09 -3.82
N ASN A 88 13.83 10.44 -4.98
CA ASN A 88 12.88 10.31 -6.02
C ASN A 88 12.76 8.84 -6.32
N PRO A 89 11.61 8.30 -6.22
CA PRO A 89 11.46 6.89 -6.47
C PRO A 89 11.66 6.51 -7.90
N ALA A 90 11.81 7.44 -8.70
CA ALA A 90 11.85 7.27 -10.15
C ALA A 90 12.36 6.00 -10.61
#